data_97caaa9d6c1f8535d8e33a007ea87a59
#
_entry.id   97caaa9d6c1f8535d8e33a007ea87a59
#
_cell.length_a   1.000
_cell.length_b   1.000
_cell.length_c   1.000
_cell.angle_alpha   90.00
_cell.angle_beta   90.00
_cell.angle_gamma   90.00
#
_symmetry.space_group_name_H-M   'P 1'
#
loop_
_entity.id
_entity.type
_entity.pdbx_description
1 polymer ?
#
loop_
_entity_poly.entity_id
_entity_poly.type
_entity_poly.pdbx_seq_one_letter_code
_entity_poly.pdbx_strand_id
1 'polypeptide(L)'
;GLDRSIAAFTDDVAERGGGLDAAEAVVDDALSDAAVERVRDAWDPERLRDVFQRLYLGPVLYADIEDGDPDALGGPDEGYIDDEPVLVAAETVETLTARYPVGVVTGRPAAEADIALERAGLSVPDDRRFTMDDWEEGKPHPKALTTLAERFDADAVVFVGDTLDDVETAVNADEADPDRDYYGVGVLTGGLTGAEGRRKYENAGAAVVVDSVNDLPELLAED
;
A
#
# COMPACT_ATOMS: atom_id res chain seq x y z
N GLY A 1 4.53 -24.08 26.71
CA GLY A 1 5.27 -22.84 26.54
C GLY A 1 5.28 -22.42 25.09
N LEU A 2 5.04 -21.17 24.80
CA LEU A 2 5.17 -20.59 23.47
C LEU A 2 6.66 -20.59 23.08
N ASP A 3 7.12 -21.67 22.47
CA ASP A 3 8.48 -21.75 21.88
C ASP A 3 8.47 -21.38 20.39
N ARG A 4 7.40 -20.74 19.92
CA ARG A 4 7.35 -20.20 18.56
C ARG A 4 7.96 -18.81 18.57
N SER A 5 8.94 -18.58 17.69
CA SER A 5 9.48 -17.24 17.45
C SER A 5 8.42 -16.35 16.81
N ILE A 6 8.55 -15.04 16.97
CA ILE A 6 7.68 -14.06 16.28
C ILE A 6 7.69 -14.32 14.76
N ALA A 7 8.86 -14.65 14.18
CA ALA A 7 8.96 -15.00 12.76
C ALA A 7 8.07 -16.18 12.37
N ALA A 8 8.06 -17.28 13.15
CA ALA A 8 7.19 -18.43 12.84
C ALA A 8 5.69 -18.09 12.95
N PHE A 9 5.32 -17.20 13.87
CA PHE A 9 3.95 -16.71 13.96
C PHE A 9 3.58 -15.87 12.72
N THR A 10 4.47 -14.97 12.31
CA THR A 10 4.28 -14.14 11.11
C THR A 10 4.17 -14.99 9.84
N ASP A 11 5.01 -16.02 9.71
CA ASP A 11 4.96 -16.95 8.58
C ASP A 11 3.62 -17.70 8.54
N ASP A 12 3.16 -18.26 9.70
CA ASP A 12 1.87 -18.96 9.80
C ASP A 12 0.67 -18.03 9.45
N VAL A 13 0.74 -16.75 9.82
CA VAL A 13 -0.28 -15.73 9.47
C VAL A 13 -0.26 -15.43 7.98
N ALA A 14 0.92 -15.25 7.39
CA ALA A 14 1.07 -14.99 5.97
C ALA A 14 0.57 -16.15 5.10
N GLU A 15 0.85 -17.41 5.51
CA GLU A 15 0.34 -18.62 4.83
C GLU A 15 -1.20 -18.72 4.83
N ARG A 16 -1.87 -18.04 5.77
CA ARG A 16 -3.34 -17.99 5.88
C ARG A 16 -3.97 -16.77 5.22
N GLY A 17 -3.19 -16.00 4.47
CA GLY A 17 -3.66 -14.82 3.74
C GLY A 17 -3.43 -13.48 4.46
N GLY A 18 -2.79 -13.49 5.65
CA GLY A 18 -2.48 -12.26 6.39
C GLY A 18 -3.68 -11.66 7.13
N GLY A 19 -3.47 -10.51 7.77
CA GLY A 19 -4.49 -9.76 8.46
C GLY A 19 -4.85 -10.29 9.85
N LEU A 20 -5.80 -9.62 10.51
CA LEU A 20 -6.20 -9.93 11.89
C LEU A 20 -6.91 -11.28 12.00
N ASP A 21 -7.79 -11.59 11.05
CA ASP A 21 -8.55 -12.86 11.04
C ASP A 21 -7.62 -14.07 10.95
N ALA A 22 -6.57 -13.98 10.11
CA ALA A 22 -5.55 -15.02 10.00
C ALA A 22 -4.72 -15.13 11.29
N ALA A 23 -4.37 -14.02 11.92
CA ALA A 23 -3.65 -13.99 13.19
C ALA A 23 -4.48 -14.62 14.32
N GLU A 24 -5.77 -14.33 14.42
CA GLU A 24 -6.69 -14.95 15.38
C GLU A 24 -6.81 -16.46 15.14
N ALA A 25 -6.97 -16.88 13.89
CA ALA A 25 -7.03 -18.29 13.53
C ALA A 25 -5.75 -19.06 13.89
N VAL A 26 -4.56 -18.45 13.73
CA VAL A 26 -3.28 -19.04 14.16
C VAL A 26 -3.23 -19.17 15.69
N VAL A 27 -3.71 -18.17 16.42
CA VAL A 27 -3.77 -18.20 17.89
C VAL A 27 -4.70 -19.32 18.37
N ASP A 28 -5.90 -19.41 17.81
CA ASP A 28 -6.90 -20.40 18.18
C ASP A 28 -6.42 -21.84 17.91
N ASP A 29 -5.73 -22.07 16.79
CA ASP A 29 -5.22 -23.39 16.43
C ASP A 29 -3.94 -23.79 17.20
N ALA A 30 -3.12 -22.82 17.59
CA ALA A 30 -1.81 -23.09 18.19
C ALA A 30 -1.83 -23.18 19.73
N LEU A 31 -2.87 -22.64 20.37
CA LEU A 31 -2.93 -22.50 21.83
C LEU A 31 -4.07 -23.30 22.44
N SER A 32 -3.96 -23.59 23.75
CA SER A 32 -5.08 -24.14 24.52
C SER A 32 -6.09 -23.04 24.83
N ASP A 33 -7.37 -23.42 25.06
CA ASP A 33 -8.46 -22.48 25.38
C ASP A 33 -8.09 -21.45 26.46
N ALA A 34 -7.47 -21.89 27.55
CA ALA A 34 -7.02 -21.00 28.62
C ALA A 34 -5.87 -20.06 28.22
N ALA A 35 -5.09 -20.39 27.19
CA ALA A 35 -4.06 -19.53 26.67
C ALA A 35 -4.65 -18.56 25.63
N VAL A 36 -5.61 -19.00 24.83
CA VAL A 36 -6.39 -18.15 23.93
C VAL A 36 -7.11 -17.04 24.69
N GLU A 37 -7.80 -17.36 25.80
CA GLU A 37 -8.45 -16.35 26.64
C GLU A 37 -7.45 -15.28 27.12
N ARG A 38 -6.26 -15.68 27.61
CA ARG A 38 -5.24 -14.71 28.03
C ARG A 38 -4.68 -13.85 26.88
N VAL A 39 -4.57 -14.40 25.67
CA VAL A 39 -4.18 -13.64 24.50
C VAL A 39 -5.26 -12.63 24.13
N ARG A 40 -6.53 -13.06 24.10
CA ARG A 40 -7.68 -12.19 23.81
C ARG A 40 -7.85 -11.08 24.83
N ASP A 41 -7.63 -11.36 26.12
CA ASP A 41 -7.64 -10.32 27.15
C ASP A 41 -6.55 -9.25 26.97
N ALA A 42 -5.44 -9.61 26.32
CA ALA A 42 -4.33 -8.72 26.02
C ALA A 42 -4.35 -8.18 24.57
N TRP A 43 -5.24 -8.73 23.74
CA TRP A 43 -5.35 -8.37 22.33
C TRP A 43 -6.18 -7.10 22.16
N ASP A 44 -5.50 -6.00 21.90
CA ASP A 44 -6.10 -4.69 21.70
C ASP A 44 -5.60 -4.10 20.37
N PRO A 45 -6.26 -4.45 19.25
CA PRO A 45 -5.88 -3.97 17.92
C PRO A 45 -5.95 -2.44 17.80
N GLU A 46 -6.93 -1.80 18.45
CA GLU A 46 -7.08 -0.34 18.43
C GLU A 46 -5.86 0.32 19.09
N ARG A 47 -5.46 -0.16 20.27
CA ARG A 47 -4.27 0.34 20.95
C ARG A 47 -2.99 0.06 20.15
N LEU A 48 -2.89 -1.08 19.48
CA LEU A 48 -1.74 -1.40 18.62
C LEU A 48 -1.69 -0.45 17.44
N ARG A 49 -2.83 -0.15 16.82
CA ARG A 49 -2.95 0.85 15.77
C ARG A 49 -2.51 2.22 16.26
N ASP A 50 -3.01 2.66 17.42
CA ASP A 50 -2.64 3.96 18.00
C ASP A 50 -1.14 4.05 18.28
N VAL A 51 -0.54 2.99 18.85
CA VAL A 51 0.91 2.94 19.08
C VAL A 51 1.67 3.02 17.74
N PHE A 52 1.22 2.27 16.72
CA PHE A 52 1.82 2.33 15.40
C PHE A 52 1.72 3.74 14.80
N GLN A 53 0.53 4.33 14.79
CA GLN A 53 0.32 5.68 14.27
C GLN A 53 1.13 6.73 15.03
N ARG A 54 1.22 6.62 16.36
CA ARG A 54 2.05 7.52 17.18
C ARG A 54 3.54 7.42 16.81
N LEU A 55 4.04 6.22 16.57
CA LEU A 55 5.44 5.99 16.17
C LEU A 55 5.68 6.43 14.72
N TYR A 56 4.73 6.14 13.83
CA TYR A 56 4.85 6.45 12.42
C TYR A 56 4.76 7.95 12.15
N LEU A 57 3.73 8.61 12.67
CA LEU A 57 3.46 10.03 12.45
C LEU A 57 4.32 10.96 13.31
N GLY A 58 4.85 10.47 14.44
CA GLY A 58 5.44 11.33 15.46
C GLY A 58 4.37 12.10 16.25
N PRO A 59 4.76 12.82 17.34
CA PRO A 59 3.79 13.41 18.28
C PRO A 59 2.90 14.48 17.66
N VAL A 60 3.45 15.31 16.78
CA VAL A 60 2.72 16.46 16.21
C VAL A 60 1.68 16.00 15.21
N LEU A 61 2.06 15.22 14.22
CA LEU A 61 1.14 14.72 13.21
C LEU A 61 0.11 13.74 13.81
N TYR A 62 0.51 12.93 14.80
CA TYR A 62 -0.43 12.05 15.50
C TYR A 62 -1.53 12.83 16.20
N ALA A 63 -1.20 13.93 16.88
CA ALA A 63 -2.20 14.80 17.49
C ALA A 63 -3.09 15.50 16.45
N ASP A 64 -2.52 15.94 15.34
CA ASP A 64 -3.22 16.70 14.32
C ASP A 64 -4.14 15.82 13.44
N ILE A 65 -3.72 14.59 13.13
CA ILE A 65 -4.41 13.68 12.20
C ILE A 65 -5.36 12.73 12.93
N GLU A 66 -4.90 12.14 14.05
CA GLU A 66 -5.64 11.12 14.79
C GLU A 66 -6.40 11.68 16.01
N ASP A 67 -6.31 12.99 16.29
CA ASP A 67 -6.84 13.61 17.51
C ASP A 67 -6.34 12.92 18.80
N GLY A 68 -5.20 12.22 18.71
CA GLY A 68 -4.65 11.41 19.80
C GLY A 68 -3.85 12.22 20.80
N ASP A 69 -3.75 11.74 22.06
CA ASP A 69 -2.83 12.30 23.05
C ASP A 69 -1.43 11.69 22.88
N PRO A 70 -0.47 12.45 22.32
CA PRO A 70 0.87 11.92 22.05
C PRO A 70 1.64 11.52 23.31
N ASP A 71 1.31 12.10 24.48
CA ASP A 71 1.97 11.83 25.76
C ASP A 71 1.46 10.53 26.40
N ALA A 72 0.24 10.10 26.08
CA ALA A 72 -0.36 8.89 26.63
C ALA A 72 0.35 7.60 26.18
N LEU A 73 0.94 7.60 24.98
CA LEU A 73 1.59 6.43 24.40
C LEU A 73 3.12 6.46 24.52
N GLY A 74 3.70 7.66 24.72
CA GLY A 74 5.15 7.88 24.68
C GLY A 74 5.72 7.65 23.26
N GLY A 75 7.05 7.59 23.15
CA GLY A 75 7.73 7.32 21.88
C GLY A 75 8.75 8.41 21.53
N PRO A 76 9.35 8.34 20.32
CA PRO A 76 10.33 9.34 19.86
C PRO A 76 9.65 10.68 19.55
N ASP A 77 10.45 11.75 19.51
CA ASP A 77 10.00 13.10 19.15
C ASP A 77 9.76 13.28 17.64
N GLU A 78 10.35 12.40 16.80
CA GLU A 78 10.20 12.38 15.35
C GLU A 78 9.47 11.10 14.91
N GLY A 79 8.65 11.19 13.86
CA GLY A 79 7.93 10.05 13.29
C GLY A 79 8.75 9.34 12.23
N TYR A 80 8.54 8.03 12.05
CA TYR A 80 9.17 7.29 10.94
C TYR A 80 8.77 7.82 9.56
N ILE A 81 7.63 8.48 9.44
CA ILE A 81 7.21 9.15 8.20
C ILE A 81 8.25 10.18 7.73
N ASP A 82 8.95 10.83 8.66
CA ASP A 82 9.97 11.85 8.34
C ASP A 82 11.21 11.23 7.69
N ASP A 83 11.49 9.96 7.97
CA ASP A 83 12.63 9.19 7.45
C ASP A 83 12.32 8.51 6.10
N GLU A 84 11.06 8.51 5.63
CA GLU A 84 10.70 7.90 4.35
C GLU A 84 11.37 8.63 3.18
N PRO A 85 12.16 7.94 2.33
CA PRO A 85 12.76 8.56 1.17
C PRO A 85 11.73 8.79 0.06
N VAL A 86 11.84 9.90 -0.65
CA VAL A 86 11.14 10.11 -1.92
C VAL A 86 11.91 9.40 -3.02
N LEU A 87 11.33 8.36 -3.60
CA LEU A 87 11.98 7.51 -4.61
C LEU A 87 11.77 8.03 -6.04
N VAL A 88 10.71 8.80 -6.28
CA VAL A 88 10.42 9.39 -7.58
C VAL A 88 11.20 10.70 -7.74
N ALA A 89 11.92 10.84 -8.86
CA ALA A 89 12.61 12.08 -9.19
C ALA A 89 11.62 13.16 -9.67
N ALA A 90 11.89 14.42 -9.35
CA ALA A 90 11.05 15.54 -9.77
C ALA A 90 10.88 15.59 -11.30
N GLU A 91 11.95 15.33 -12.06
CA GLU A 91 11.92 15.27 -13.53
C GLU A 91 10.97 14.18 -14.05
N THR A 92 10.89 13.03 -13.35
CA THR A 92 9.95 11.95 -13.66
C THR A 92 8.51 12.41 -13.47
N VAL A 93 8.22 13.06 -12.33
CA VAL A 93 6.89 13.62 -12.04
C VAL A 93 6.50 14.65 -13.10
N GLU A 94 7.38 15.60 -13.40
CA GLU A 94 7.15 16.64 -14.41
C GLU A 94 6.89 16.04 -15.79
N THR A 95 7.69 15.04 -16.19
CA THR A 95 7.56 14.39 -17.51
C THR A 95 6.23 13.64 -17.64
N LEU A 96 5.86 12.86 -16.62
CA LEU A 96 4.63 12.05 -16.64
C LEU A 96 3.38 12.94 -16.59
N THR A 97 3.35 13.93 -15.68
CA THR A 97 2.19 14.82 -15.53
C THR A 97 2.00 15.77 -16.72
N ALA A 98 3.07 16.09 -17.47
CA ALA A 98 2.97 16.87 -18.69
C ALA A 98 2.41 16.09 -19.88
N ARG A 99 2.50 14.75 -19.87
CA ARG A 99 2.12 13.90 -21.01
C ARG A 99 0.82 13.13 -20.77
N TYR A 100 0.54 12.76 -19.53
CA TYR A 100 -0.55 11.85 -19.19
C TYR A 100 -1.42 12.39 -18.07
N PRO A 101 -2.72 12.09 -18.06
CA PRO A 101 -3.53 12.20 -16.84
C PRO A 101 -2.98 11.27 -15.77
N VAL A 102 -2.74 11.80 -14.57
CA VAL A 102 -2.20 11.03 -13.44
C VAL A 102 -3.24 10.95 -12.33
N GLY A 103 -3.44 9.76 -11.80
CA GLY A 103 -4.25 9.46 -10.63
C GLY A 103 -3.50 8.63 -9.61
N VAL A 104 -4.04 8.52 -8.42
CA VAL A 104 -3.44 7.78 -7.30
C VAL A 104 -4.45 6.81 -6.71
N VAL A 105 -4.02 5.56 -6.48
CA VAL A 105 -4.74 4.57 -5.68
C VAL A 105 -3.80 4.06 -4.60
N THR A 106 -4.12 4.34 -3.34
CA THR A 106 -3.24 4.01 -2.21
C THR A 106 -4.02 3.41 -1.05
N GLY A 107 -3.39 2.50 -0.31
CA GLY A 107 -3.88 2.00 0.97
C GLY A 107 -3.58 2.92 2.15
N ARG A 108 -2.99 4.11 1.93
CA ARG A 108 -2.77 5.10 2.99
C ARG A 108 -4.07 5.85 3.30
N PRO A 109 -4.29 6.27 4.56
CA PRO A 109 -5.30 7.28 4.90
C PRO A 109 -5.07 8.58 4.12
N ALA A 110 -6.12 9.36 3.91
CA ALA A 110 -6.07 10.59 3.09
C ALA A 110 -5.00 11.58 3.57
N ALA A 111 -4.90 11.83 4.88
CA ALA A 111 -3.92 12.76 5.44
C ALA A 111 -2.46 12.31 5.21
N GLU A 112 -2.17 11.01 5.32
CA GLU A 112 -0.85 10.46 5.03
C GLU A 112 -0.54 10.50 3.52
N ALA A 113 -1.55 10.26 2.69
CA ALA A 113 -1.42 10.38 1.24
C ALA A 113 -1.09 11.81 0.82
N ASP A 114 -1.71 12.83 1.44
CA ASP A 114 -1.41 14.24 1.20
C ASP A 114 0.05 14.58 1.49
N ILE A 115 0.57 14.12 2.64
CA ILE A 115 1.98 14.32 3.02
C ILE A 115 2.91 13.65 1.98
N ALA A 116 2.62 12.41 1.59
CA ALA A 116 3.44 11.69 0.62
C ALA A 116 3.43 12.34 -0.77
N LEU A 117 2.28 12.82 -1.23
CA LEU A 117 2.12 13.51 -2.51
C LEU A 117 2.84 14.87 -2.51
N GLU A 118 2.71 15.65 -1.43
CA GLU A 118 3.42 16.92 -1.28
C GLU A 118 4.94 16.72 -1.32
N ARG A 119 5.45 15.72 -0.61
CA ARG A 119 6.89 15.38 -0.60
C ARG A 119 7.39 14.91 -1.97
N ALA A 120 6.56 14.18 -2.71
CA ALA A 120 6.86 13.76 -4.07
C ALA A 120 6.76 14.89 -5.10
N GLY A 121 6.23 16.05 -4.72
CA GLY A 121 5.95 17.17 -5.65
C GLY A 121 4.83 16.85 -6.64
N LEU A 122 3.95 15.89 -6.31
CA LEU A 122 2.85 15.47 -7.15
C LEU A 122 1.52 16.05 -6.63
N SER A 123 0.92 16.94 -7.41
CA SER A 123 -0.39 17.51 -7.09
C SER A 123 -1.49 16.77 -7.85
N VAL A 124 -2.33 16.04 -7.12
CA VAL A 124 -3.46 15.28 -7.67
C VAL A 124 -4.74 15.76 -7.03
N PRO A 125 -5.74 16.21 -7.81
CA PRO A 125 -7.07 16.57 -7.29
C PRO A 125 -7.77 15.40 -6.62
N ASP A 126 -8.67 15.67 -5.68
CA ASP A 126 -9.38 14.65 -4.91
C ASP A 126 -10.19 13.69 -5.80
N ASP A 127 -10.73 14.17 -6.92
CA ASP A 127 -11.46 13.35 -7.87
C ASP A 127 -10.59 12.42 -8.70
N ARG A 128 -9.26 12.51 -8.57
CA ARG A 128 -8.26 11.67 -9.24
C ARG A 128 -7.44 10.82 -8.29
N ARG A 129 -7.88 10.71 -7.04
CA ARG A 129 -7.23 9.83 -6.06
C ARG A 129 -8.25 8.96 -5.33
N PHE A 130 -7.80 7.81 -4.90
CA PHE A 130 -8.46 6.91 -3.98
C PHE A 130 -7.49 6.56 -2.86
N THR A 131 -7.94 6.81 -1.63
CA THR A 131 -7.21 6.50 -0.38
C THR A 131 -7.94 5.39 0.37
N MET A 132 -7.40 4.93 1.47
CA MET A 132 -8.06 3.94 2.33
C MET A 132 -9.45 4.41 2.80
N ASP A 133 -9.67 5.72 2.90
CA ASP A 133 -10.91 6.31 3.42
C ASP A 133 -12.04 6.35 2.37
N ASP A 134 -11.73 6.12 1.08
CA ASP A 134 -12.68 6.27 -0.03
C ASP A 134 -13.37 4.97 -0.44
N TRP A 135 -12.91 3.81 0.01
CA TRP A 135 -13.42 2.51 -0.39
C TRP A 135 -13.19 1.40 0.63
N GLU A 136 -14.14 0.46 0.73
CA GLU A 136 -14.10 -0.61 1.72
C GLU A 136 -13.23 -1.81 1.28
N GLU A 137 -13.22 -2.12 -0.03
CA GLU A 137 -12.60 -3.34 -0.53
C GLU A 137 -11.07 -3.26 -0.69
N GLY A 138 -10.48 -2.10 -0.87
CA GLY A 138 -9.04 -1.96 -1.06
C GLY A 138 -8.44 -2.74 -2.26
N LYS A 139 -7.15 -2.57 -2.52
CA LYS A 139 -6.40 -3.38 -3.49
C LYS A 139 -6.33 -4.85 -3.00
N PRO A 140 -6.45 -5.85 -3.85
CA PRO A 140 -6.45 -5.82 -5.33
C PRO A 140 -7.84 -5.66 -5.99
N HIS A 141 -8.85 -5.14 -5.30
CA HIS A 141 -10.16 -4.91 -5.91
C HIS A 141 -10.08 -3.82 -7.01
N PRO A 142 -10.65 -4.03 -8.22
CA PRO A 142 -10.39 -3.17 -9.39
C PRO A 142 -11.13 -1.84 -9.38
N LYS A 143 -12.15 -1.67 -8.54
CA LYS A 143 -13.11 -0.55 -8.58
C LYS A 143 -12.47 0.85 -8.62
N ALA A 144 -11.45 1.12 -7.81
CA ALA A 144 -10.81 2.43 -7.81
C ALA A 144 -10.12 2.71 -9.14
N LEU A 145 -9.42 1.70 -9.71
CA LEU A 145 -8.71 1.84 -10.97
C LEU A 145 -9.67 2.03 -12.15
N THR A 146 -10.73 1.23 -12.24
CA THR A 146 -11.76 1.36 -13.28
C THR A 146 -12.50 2.69 -13.17
N THR A 147 -12.79 3.16 -11.95
CA THR A 147 -13.39 4.48 -11.74
C THR A 147 -12.48 5.62 -12.20
N LEU A 148 -11.17 5.53 -11.98
CA LEU A 148 -10.21 6.52 -12.50
C LEU A 148 -10.14 6.49 -14.02
N ALA A 149 -10.14 5.31 -14.62
CA ALA A 149 -10.17 5.15 -16.08
C ALA A 149 -11.38 5.85 -16.71
N GLU A 150 -12.56 5.65 -16.13
CA GLU A 150 -13.79 6.34 -16.53
C GLU A 150 -13.68 7.87 -16.38
N ARG A 151 -13.15 8.36 -15.25
CA ARG A 151 -13.00 9.80 -14.99
C ARG A 151 -12.02 10.47 -15.96
N PHE A 152 -11.03 9.75 -16.39
CA PHE A 152 -10.04 10.22 -17.37
C PHE A 152 -10.50 10.06 -18.83
N ASP A 153 -11.60 9.35 -19.08
CA ASP A 153 -12.03 8.92 -20.43
C ASP A 153 -10.87 8.23 -21.17
N ALA A 154 -10.16 7.34 -20.47
CA ALA A 154 -8.96 6.69 -20.94
C ALA A 154 -9.30 5.35 -21.59
N ASP A 155 -8.74 5.07 -22.79
CA ASP A 155 -8.85 3.77 -23.45
C ASP A 155 -7.86 2.75 -22.87
N ALA A 156 -6.73 3.23 -22.33
CA ALA A 156 -5.70 2.40 -21.73
C ALA A 156 -5.16 3.02 -20.43
N VAL A 157 -4.87 2.17 -19.45
CA VAL A 157 -4.37 2.56 -18.11
C VAL A 157 -3.12 1.78 -17.76
N VAL A 158 -2.10 2.47 -17.31
CA VAL A 158 -0.90 1.86 -16.70
C VAL A 158 -0.97 2.08 -15.19
N PHE A 159 -1.07 0.99 -14.42
CA PHE A 159 -1.05 1.05 -12.97
C PHE A 159 0.30 0.56 -12.44
N VAL A 160 0.98 1.43 -11.73
CA VAL A 160 2.37 1.25 -11.28
C VAL A 160 2.43 1.14 -9.77
N GLY A 161 3.05 0.08 -9.26
CA GLY A 161 3.18 -0.10 -7.82
C GLY A 161 4.27 -1.08 -7.42
N ASP A 162 4.54 -1.15 -6.13
CA ASP A 162 5.62 -1.92 -5.52
C ASP A 162 5.14 -3.13 -4.72
N THR A 163 3.85 -3.47 -4.83
CA THR A 163 3.24 -4.66 -4.22
C THR A 163 2.62 -5.59 -5.28
N LEU A 164 2.37 -6.85 -4.91
CA LEU A 164 1.63 -7.77 -5.78
C LEU A 164 0.19 -7.30 -5.98
N ASP A 165 -0.43 -6.76 -4.93
CA ASP A 165 -1.80 -6.23 -4.99
C ASP A 165 -1.95 -5.12 -6.04
N ASP A 166 -0.91 -4.33 -6.31
CA ASP A 166 -0.94 -3.31 -7.37
C ASP A 166 -1.06 -3.97 -8.75
N VAL A 167 -0.23 -4.96 -9.01
CA VAL A 167 -0.28 -5.71 -10.28
C VAL A 167 -1.61 -6.45 -10.42
N GLU A 168 -2.04 -7.13 -9.38
CA GLU A 168 -3.31 -7.85 -9.35
C GLU A 168 -4.51 -6.92 -9.52
N THR A 169 -4.44 -5.67 -9.01
CA THR A 169 -5.47 -4.65 -9.25
C THR A 169 -5.63 -4.36 -10.73
N ALA A 170 -4.53 -4.23 -11.47
CA ALA A 170 -4.59 -3.99 -12.91
C ALA A 170 -5.13 -5.22 -13.68
N VAL A 171 -4.70 -6.43 -13.31
CA VAL A 171 -5.22 -7.69 -13.90
C VAL A 171 -6.72 -7.81 -13.65
N ASN A 172 -7.16 -7.57 -12.42
CA ASN A 172 -8.58 -7.63 -12.07
C ASN A 172 -9.40 -6.53 -12.76
N ALA A 173 -8.80 -5.35 -13.03
CA ALA A 173 -9.45 -4.28 -13.77
C ALA A 173 -9.64 -4.65 -15.26
N ASP A 174 -8.64 -5.25 -15.87
CA ASP A 174 -8.69 -5.74 -17.26
C ASP A 174 -9.78 -6.81 -17.44
N GLU A 175 -9.94 -7.70 -16.46
CA GLU A 175 -11.02 -8.69 -16.45
C GLU A 175 -12.41 -8.07 -16.22
N ALA A 176 -12.49 -7.02 -15.39
CA ALA A 176 -13.76 -6.40 -14.98
C ALA A 176 -14.30 -5.37 -15.99
N ASP A 177 -13.42 -4.76 -16.78
CA ASP A 177 -13.75 -3.70 -17.75
C ASP A 177 -13.15 -4.02 -19.14
N PRO A 178 -13.81 -4.89 -19.92
CA PRO A 178 -13.30 -5.35 -21.21
C PRO A 178 -13.34 -4.30 -22.32
N ASP A 179 -13.85 -3.11 -22.06
CA ASP A 179 -13.89 -2.01 -23.03
C ASP A 179 -12.60 -1.16 -23.00
N ARG A 180 -11.69 -1.43 -22.03
CA ARG A 180 -10.42 -0.74 -21.83
C ARG A 180 -9.27 -1.72 -21.59
N ASP A 181 -8.06 -1.28 -21.83
CA ASP A 181 -6.85 -2.06 -21.56
C ASP A 181 -6.19 -1.61 -20.25
N TYR A 182 -5.83 -2.56 -19.37
CA TYR A 182 -5.15 -2.27 -18.11
C TYR A 182 -3.83 -3.01 -18.01
N TYR A 183 -2.76 -2.27 -17.72
CA TYR A 183 -1.39 -2.79 -17.65
C TYR A 183 -0.81 -2.59 -16.24
N GLY A 184 -0.52 -3.68 -15.54
CA GLY A 184 0.19 -3.65 -14.27
C GLY A 184 1.70 -3.54 -14.47
N VAL A 185 2.34 -2.58 -13.81
CA VAL A 185 3.80 -2.42 -13.80
C VAL A 185 4.32 -2.60 -12.37
N GLY A 186 5.12 -3.64 -12.17
CA GLY A 186 5.80 -3.89 -10.90
C GLY A 186 7.10 -3.09 -10.77
N VAL A 187 7.35 -2.48 -9.61
CA VAL A 187 8.57 -1.71 -9.32
C VAL A 187 9.41 -2.39 -8.25
N LEU A 188 10.70 -2.58 -8.49
CA LEU A 188 11.62 -3.32 -7.62
C LEU A 188 12.24 -2.47 -6.48
N THR A 189 11.64 -1.35 -6.12
CA THR A 189 12.10 -0.47 -5.04
C THR A 189 11.41 -0.69 -3.69
N GLY A 190 10.35 -1.52 -3.66
CA GLY A 190 9.61 -1.88 -2.46
C GLY A 190 10.12 -3.14 -1.76
N GLY A 191 9.19 -3.91 -1.18
CA GLY A 191 9.51 -5.17 -0.50
C GLY A 191 9.97 -6.31 -1.41
N LEU A 192 9.64 -6.24 -2.71
CA LEU A 192 10.03 -7.22 -3.73
C LEU A 192 11.20 -6.67 -4.55
N THR A 193 12.35 -7.35 -4.50
CA THR A 193 13.59 -6.88 -5.13
C THR A 193 14.27 -7.97 -5.95
N GLY A 194 15.14 -7.56 -6.89
CA GLY A 194 16.00 -8.45 -7.66
C GLY A 194 15.24 -9.47 -8.52
N ALA A 195 15.92 -10.57 -8.86
CA ALA A 195 15.36 -11.59 -9.77
C ALA A 195 14.17 -12.36 -9.16
N GLU A 196 14.10 -12.48 -7.85
CA GLU A 196 12.97 -13.14 -7.18
C GLU A 196 11.74 -12.25 -7.18
N GLY A 197 11.88 -10.97 -6.84
CA GLY A 197 10.79 -9.99 -6.92
C GLY A 197 10.24 -9.88 -8.34
N ARG A 198 11.12 -9.79 -9.34
CA ARG A 198 10.72 -9.77 -10.76
C ARG A 198 9.85 -10.97 -11.13
N ARG A 199 10.28 -12.20 -10.76
CA ARG A 199 9.48 -13.40 -11.04
C ARG A 199 8.13 -13.40 -10.34
N LYS A 200 8.03 -12.85 -9.13
CA LYS A 200 6.74 -12.74 -8.41
C LYS A 200 5.78 -11.81 -9.15
N TYR A 201 6.25 -10.64 -9.59
CA TYR A 201 5.44 -9.73 -10.41
C TYR A 201 5.03 -10.34 -11.75
N GLU A 202 5.95 -10.99 -12.46
CA GLU A 202 5.66 -11.68 -13.72
C GLU A 202 4.59 -12.78 -13.53
N ASN A 203 4.67 -13.54 -12.43
CA ASN A 203 3.68 -14.57 -12.10
C ASN A 203 2.32 -13.99 -11.69
N ALA A 204 2.28 -12.79 -11.12
CA ALA A 204 1.05 -12.07 -10.79
C ALA A 204 0.40 -11.40 -12.03
N GLY A 205 1.06 -11.45 -13.20
CA GLY A 205 0.52 -10.92 -14.44
C GLY A 205 1.00 -9.50 -14.78
N ALA A 206 2.12 -9.05 -14.21
CA ALA A 206 2.70 -7.76 -14.59
C ALA A 206 3.02 -7.72 -16.10
N ALA A 207 2.57 -6.66 -16.76
CA ALA A 207 2.91 -6.41 -18.16
C ALA A 207 4.40 -6.09 -18.33
N VAL A 208 4.96 -5.35 -17.35
CA VAL A 208 6.39 -5.00 -17.28
C VAL A 208 6.82 -4.94 -15.81
N VAL A 209 8.11 -5.22 -15.56
CA VAL A 209 8.74 -4.99 -14.26
C VAL A 209 9.96 -4.09 -14.46
N VAL A 210 9.97 -2.95 -13.77
CA VAL A 210 11.05 -1.95 -13.82
C VAL A 210 11.86 -1.95 -12.54
N ASP A 211 13.10 -1.51 -12.62
CA ASP A 211 13.96 -1.39 -11.43
C ASP A 211 13.60 -0.16 -10.59
N SER A 212 13.08 0.89 -11.23
CA SER A 212 12.70 2.15 -10.59
C SER A 212 11.46 2.76 -11.27
N VAL A 213 10.64 3.48 -10.51
CA VAL A 213 9.57 4.33 -11.07
C VAL A 213 10.11 5.39 -12.04
N ASN A 214 11.38 5.73 -11.91
CA ASN A 214 12.05 6.69 -12.79
C ASN A 214 12.36 6.15 -14.21
N ASP A 215 12.14 4.87 -14.44
CA ASP A 215 12.27 4.25 -15.78
C ASP A 215 10.99 4.44 -16.62
N LEU A 216 9.87 4.86 -16.01
CA LEU A 216 8.59 5.02 -16.69
C LEU A 216 8.59 6.01 -17.87
N PRO A 217 9.26 7.19 -17.78
CA PRO A 217 9.28 8.11 -18.92
C PRO A 217 9.88 7.52 -20.20
N GLU A 218 10.89 6.65 -20.07
CA GLU A 218 11.50 5.94 -21.20
C GLU A 218 10.59 4.80 -21.68
N LEU A 219 10.07 3.99 -20.76
CA LEU A 219 9.14 2.90 -21.05
C LEU A 219 7.91 3.38 -21.82
N LEU A 220 7.30 4.50 -21.41
CA LEU A 220 6.08 5.05 -22.01
C LEU A 220 6.35 5.95 -23.24
N ALA A 221 7.59 6.18 -23.62
CA ALA A 221 7.96 6.95 -24.81
C ALA A 221 8.18 6.07 -26.05
N GLU A 222 8.25 4.76 -25.87
CA GLU A 222 8.37 3.81 -27.00
C GLU A 222 6.98 3.62 -27.62
N ASP A 223 6.77 4.30 -28.79
CA ASP A 223 5.61 4.14 -29.68
C ASP A 223 5.71 2.84 -30.53
#